data_9788b9a26a5a2c3acb18e74de1d11dfd
#
_entry.id   9788b9a26a5a2c3acb18e74de1d11dfd
#
_cell.length_a   1.000
_cell.length_b   1.000
_cell.length_c   1.000
_cell.angle_alpha   90.00
_cell.angle_beta   90.00
_cell.angle_gamma   90.00
#
_symmetry.space_group_name_H-M   'P 1'
#
loop_
_entity.id
_entity.type
_entity.pdbx_description
1 polymer ?
#
loop_
_entity_poly.entity_id
_entity_poly.type
_entity_poly.pdbx_seq_one_letter_code
_entity_poly.pdbx_strand_id
1 'polypeptide(L)'
;MVKATATLKVKRKKKAERKKIILKGFFASIHVPSEEPLALTIDCSELQGGAYLQLINDLQDTLVRLDDLYAKRETIGRRSLRARYTRLVYGGRKRMLKFFPYPSCFINAIRYLRSRAYELLNRYAFSILMMEQGHYREKIYILPEDNAEQFLKEIDELNKKLEEIKEELTTVDISEIEDLLRRYGIDVEFLNYRDIKNMLGVIEVDLTPIKLEESIEEWAGRSKKVQQLLEEKKRELVQKILETVKKRLEPIVKAMDGERKIKCLKERLIELQKEVKSLGLEAVAETVISPLIQVVEDPSKASEVFKDSKASDFVSGRIASLLESL
;
A
#
# COMPACT_ATOMS: atom_id res chain seq x y z
N MET A 1 -38.25 71.98 8.96
CA MET A 1 -37.02 71.19 9.18
C MET A 1 -37.46 69.80 9.53
N VAL A 2 -37.43 68.88 8.57
CA VAL A 2 -37.77 67.46 8.76
C VAL A 2 -36.45 66.64 8.69
N LYS A 3 -36.04 66.04 9.79
CA LYS A 3 -34.89 65.16 9.85
C LYS A 3 -35.29 63.75 9.35
N ALA A 4 -34.79 63.38 8.18
CA ALA A 4 -34.91 62.01 7.67
C ALA A 4 -33.89 61.12 8.36
N THR A 5 -34.38 60.19 9.16
CA THR A 5 -33.56 59.14 9.80
C THR A 5 -33.43 57.94 8.82
N ALA A 6 -32.27 57.82 8.18
CA ALA A 6 -31.96 56.68 7.31
C ALA A 6 -31.64 55.47 8.16
N THR A 7 -32.54 54.50 8.16
CA THR A 7 -32.33 53.18 8.84
C THR A 7 -31.54 52.27 7.91
N LEU A 8 -30.26 52.11 8.17
CA LEU A 8 -29.40 51.13 7.50
C LEU A 8 -29.83 49.72 7.88
N LYS A 9 -30.56 49.04 7.01
CA LYS A 9 -30.81 47.59 7.10
C LYS A 9 -29.51 46.81 6.78
N VAL A 10 -28.76 46.46 7.79
CA VAL A 10 -27.66 45.51 7.67
C VAL A 10 -28.25 44.15 7.35
N LYS A 11 -28.15 43.72 6.09
CA LYS A 11 -28.43 42.35 5.69
C LYS A 11 -27.41 41.46 6.39
N ARG A 12 -27.79 40.81 7.50
CA ARG A 12 -27.03 39.68 8.06
C ARG A 12 -26.95 38.58 6.99
N LYS A 13 -25.79 38.41 6.36
CA LYS A 13 -25.48 37.25 5.56
C LYS A 13 -25.71 36.02 6.50
N LYS A 14 -26.66 35.15 6.16
CA LYS A 14 -26.79 33.85 6.80
C LYS A 14 -25.42 33.18 6.71
N LYS A 15 -24.79 32.94 7.84
CA LYS A 15 -23.60 32.10 7.95
C LYS A 15 -24.02 30.74 7.39
N ALA A 16 -23.51 30.36 6.23
CA ALA A 16 -23.71 29.01 5.73
C ALA A 16 -23.23 28.05 6.82
N GLU A 17 -24.12 27.20 7.28
CA GLU A 17 -23.74 26.12 8.20
C GLU A 17 -22.67 25.29 7.48
N ARG A 18 -21.45 25.36 7.97
CA ARG A 18 -20.36 24.52 7.46
C ARG A 18 -20.73 23.08 7.78
N LYS A 19 -21.00 22.29 6.76
CA LYS A 19 -21.24 20.86 6.92
C LYS A 19 -20.00 20.23 7.55
N LYS A 20 -20.13 19.66 8.74
CA LYS A 20 -19.05 18.99 9.47
C LYS A 20 -18.73 17.70 8.70
N ILE A 21 -17.52 17.58 8.17
CA ILE A 21 -17.05 16.35 7.52
C ILE A 21 -16.48 15.44 8.60
N ILE A 22 -17.08 14.27 8.76
CA ILE A 22 -16.65 13.23 9.69
C ILE A 22 -15.98 12.14 8.86
N LEU A 23 -14.65 12.00 8.97
CA LEU A 23 -13.93 10.90 8.34
C LEU A 23 -14.15 9.62 9.15
N LYS A 24 -14.55 8.54 8.46
CA LYS A 24 -14.72 7.20 9.02
C LYS A 24 -13.70 6.25 8.43
N GLY A 25 -13.15 5.36 9.24
CA GLY A 25 -12.18 4.37 8.80
C GLY A 25 -10.99 4.24 9.75
N PHE A 26 -9.89 3.71 9.20
CA PHE A 26 -8.68 3.40 9.96
C PHE A 26 -7.45 3.95 9.25
N PHE A 27 -6.49 4.44 10.04
CA PHE A 27 -5.11 4.49 9.55
C PHE A 27 -4.59 3.06 9.53
N ALA A 28 -4.16 2.61 8.36
CA ALA A 28 -3.70 1.25 8.16
C ALA A 28 -2.19 1.23 7.91
N SER A 29 -1.47 0.40 8.63
CA SER A 29 -0.11 0.01 8.31
C SER A 29 0.01 -1.51 8.21
N ILE A 30 0.99 -1.97 7.44
CA ILE A 30 1.23 -3.39 7.22
C ILE A 30 2.70 -3.68 7.38
N HIS A 31 3.00 -4.64 8.26
CA HIS A 31 4.33 -5.21 8.39
C HIS A 31 4.36 -6.58 7.70
N VAL A 32 5.21 -6.70 6.69
CA VAL A 32 5.31 -7.95 5.91
C VAL A 32 6.70 -8.53 6.07
N PRO A 33 6.81 -9.81 6.48
CA PRO A 33 8.09 -10.46 6.63
C PRO A 33 8.85 -10.47 5.30
N SER A 34 10.16 -10.31 5.40
CA SER A 34 11.07 -10.42 4.26
C SER A 34 11.77 -11.78 4.27
N GLU A 35 12.33 -12.14 3.14
CA GLU A 35 13.17 -13.32 2.99
C GLU A 35 14.57 -13.18 3.62
N GLU A 36 14.97 -11.97 3.98
CA GLU A 36 16.31 -11.68 4.52
C GLU A 36 16.77 -12.57 5.69
N PRO A 37 15.90 -12.92 6.65
CA PRO A 37 16.28 -13.85 7.73
C PRO A 37 16.71 -15.23 7.24
N LEU A 38 16.28 -15.65 6.05
CA LEU A 38 16.67 -16.93 5.45
C LEU A 38 18.07 -16.88 4.82
N ALA A 39 18.63 -15.71 4.59
CA ALA A 39 19.95 -15.57 4.02
C ALA A 39 21.04 -16.01 5.03
N LEU A 40 22.08 -16.62 4.49
CA LEU A 40 23.32 -16.90 5.20
C LEU A 40 24.38 -15.87 4.82
N THR A 41 25.15 -15.44 5.79
CA THR A 41 26.35 -14.64 5.56
C THR A 41 27.51 -15.36 6.21
N ILE A 42 28.49 -15.77 5.39
CA ILE A 42 29.67 -16.49 5.86
C ILE A 42 30.93 -15.68 5.59
N ASP A 43 31.86 -15.74 6.52
CA ASP A 43 33.18 -15.13 6.39
C ASP A 43 34.12 -16.12 5.69
N CYS A 44 34.63 -15.75 4.54
CA CYS A 44 35.56 -16.52 3.74
C CYS A 44 36.95 -15.84 3.71
N SER A 45 37.27 -14.98 4.69
CA SER A 45 38.54 -14.22 4.71
C SER A 45 39.76 -15.11 4.82
N GLU A 46 39.66 -16.26 5.45
CA GLU A 46 40.75 -17.25 5.60
C GLU A 46 41.02 -18.05 4.32
N LEU A 47 40.05 -18.09 3.38
CA LEU A 47 40.26 -18.84 2.12
C LEU A 47 41.22 -18.08 1.20
N GLN A 48 42.19 -18.83 0.63
CA GLN A 48 43.03 -18.30 -0.43
C GLN A 48 42.19 -17.95 -1.67
N GLY A 49 42.66 -16.99 -2.50
CA GLY A 49 41.89 -16.47 -3.61
C GLY A 49 41.35 -17.52 -4.56
N GLY A 50 42.13 -18.57 -4.87
CA GLY A 50 41.68 -19.68 -5.73
C GLY A 50 40.60 -20.53 -5.09
N ALA A 51 40.76 -20.89 -3.79
CA ALA A 51 39.78 -21.67 -3.06
C ALA A 51 38.47 -20.89 -2.84
N TYR A 52 38.54 -19.57 -2.66
CA TYR A 52 37.35 -18.73 -2.57
C TYR A 52 36.53 -18.72 -3.86
N LEU A 53 37.19 -18.59 -5.02
CA LEU A 53 36.49 -18.62 -6.31
C LEU A 53 35.90 -20.01 -6.61
N GLN A 54 36.62 -21.07 -6.22
CA GLN A 54 36.12 -22.42 -6.37
C GLN A 54 34.89 -22.69 -5.50
N LEU A 55 34.92 -22.26 -4.22
CA LEU A 55 33.75 -22.33 -3.34
C LEU A 55 32.54 -21.64 -3.96
N ILE A 56 32.72 -20.45 -4.56
CA ILE A 56 31.62 -19.72 -5.19
C ILE A 56 31.01 -20.54 -6.33
N ASN A 57 31.83 -21.14 -7.21
CA ASN A 57 31.38 -21.93 -8.34
C ASN A 57 30.67 -23.20 -7.84
N ASP A 58 31.29 -23.93 -6.91
CA ASP A 58 30.71 -25.16 -6.35
C ASP A 58 29.38 -24.89 -5.63
N LEU A 59 29.30 -23.77 -4.90
CA LEU A 59 28.06 -23.36 -4.23
C LEU A 59 26.97 -22.98 -5.24
N GLN A 60 27.35 -22.28 -6.31
CA GLN A 60 26.40 -21.93 -7.38
C GLN A 60 25.85 -23.19 -8.05
N ASP A 61 26.69 -24.16 -8.37
CA ASP A 61 26.26 -25.43 -8.97
C ASP A 61 25.37 -26.25 -8.02
N THR A 62 25.70 -26.26 -6.72
CA THR A 62 24.89 -26.94 -5.70
C THR A 62 23.51 -26.28 -5.56
N LEU A 63 23.46 -24.95 -5.53
CA LEU A 63 22.21 -24.20 -5.50
C LEU A 63 21.35 -24.42 -6.75
N VAL A 64 21.95 -24.55 -7.93
CA VAL A 64 21.22 -24.88 -9.17
C VAL A 64 20.62 -26.27 -9.10
N ARG A 65 21.38 -27.29 -8.63
CA ARG A 65 20.85 -28.65 -8.43
C ARG A 65 19.69 -28.67 -7.45
N LEU A 66 19.81 -27.94 -6.35
CA LEU A 66 18.73 -27.81 -5.36
C LEU A 66 17.47 -27.20 -5.98
N ASP A 67 17.63 -26.17 -6.83
CA ASP A 67 16.50 -25.57 -7.56
C ASP A 67 15.83 -26.56 -8.50
N ASP A 68 16.62 -27.37 -9.23
CA ASP A 68 16.09 -28.36 -10.17
C ASP A 68 15.29 -29.45 -9.45
N LEU A 69 15.71 -29.86 -8.24
CA LEU A 69 14.96 -30.82 -7.40
C LEU A 69 13.56 -30.31 -7.04
N TYR A 70 13.43 -29.00 -6.79
CA TYR A 70 12.18 -28.38 -6.37
C TYR A 70 11.41 -27.70 -7.52
N ALA A 71 11.95 -27.66 -8.73
CA ALA A 71 11.34 -26.99 -9.88
C ALA A 71 9.97 -27.55 -10.31
N LYS A 72 9.68 -28.83 -9.97
CA LYS A 72 8.43 -29.51 -10.30
C LYS A 72 7.34 -29.33 -9.24
N ARG A 73 7.65 -28.81 -8.05
CA ARG A 73 6.64 -28.57 -7.02
C ARG A 73 5.76 -27.40 -7.44
N GLU A 74 4.44 -27.58 -7.30
CA GLU A 74 3.45 -26.53 -7.52
C GLU A 74 3.44 -25.54 -6.35
N THR A 75 4.50 -24.74 -6.22
CA THR A 75 4.55 -23.69 -5.23
C THR A 75 3.85 -22.44 -5.74
N ILE A 76 3.26 -21.70 -4.83
CA ILE A 76 2.58 -20.42 -5.04
C ILE A 76 3.54 -19.47 -5.76
N GLY A 77 3.30 -19.19 -7.05
CA GLY A 77 4.10 -18.21 -7.79
C GLY A 77 4.80 -18.69 -9.05
N ARG A 78 4.19 -19.57 -9.83
CA ARG A 78 4.71 -20.07 -11.14
C ARG A 78 5.28 -18.99 -12.11
N ARG A 79 4.96 -17.71 -11.93
CA ARG A 79 5.45 -16.62 -12.82
C ARG A 79 6.89 -16.22 -12.56
N SER A 80 7.48 -16.57 -11.45
CA SER A 80 8.83 -16.11 -11.06
C SER A 80 9.96 -17.08 -11.42
N LEU A 81 9.68 -18.26 -11.97
CA LEU A 81 10.69 -19.26 -12.38
C LEU A 81 11.68 -18.77 -13.47
N ARG A 82 11.42 -17.61 -14.10
CA ARG A 82 12.31 -17.04 -15.12
C ARG A 82 13.38 -16.09 -14.57
N ALA A 83 13.26 -15.60 -13.35
CA ALA A 83 14.28 -14.77 -12.75
C ALA A 83 15.31 -15.68 -12.06
N ARG A 84 16.34 -16.10 -12.76
CA ARG A 84 17.58 -16.58 -12.16
C ARG A 84 18.19 -15.44 -11.35
N TYR A 85 17.76 -15.29 -10.13
CA TYR A 85 18.39 -14.33 -9.23
C TYR A 85 19.80 -14.83 -8.94
N THR A 86 20.75 -13.93 -9.07
CA THR A 86 22.09 -14.15 -8.52
C THR A 86 21.90 -14.29 -7.01
N ARG A 87 21.85 -15.51 -6.51
CA ARG A 87 21.70 -15.81 -5.07
C ARG A 87 22.92 -15.41 -4.28
N LEU A 88 24.01 -15.14 -4.95
CA LEU A 88 25.30 -14.82 -4.39
C LEU A 88 25.52 -13.32 -4.44
N VAL A 89 25.67 -12.71 -3.29
CA VAL A 89 26.07 -11.32 -3.14
C VAL A 89 27.50 -11.29 -2.66
N TYR A 90 28.39 -10.82 -3.51
CA TYR A 90 29.80 -10.67 -3.16
C TYR A 90 29.97 -9.48 -2.22
N GLY A 91 30.44 -9.74 -1.02
CA GLY A 91 30.73 -8.70 -0.06
C GLY A 91 32.14 -8.15 -0.23
N GLY A 92 32.29 -7.02 -0.86
CA GLY A 92 33.43 -6.13 -0.87
C GLY A 92 34.81 -6.66 -0.43
N ARG A 93 35.62 -5.82 0.23
CA ARG A 93 37.01 -6.09 0.68
C ARG A 93 37.18 -7.23 1.70
N LYS A 94 36.10 -7.69 2.37
CA LYS A 94 36.16 -8.67 3.44
C LYS A 94 35.86 -10.11 3.04
N ARG A 95 35.69 -10.43 1.75
CA ARG A 95 35.31 -11.77 1.27
C ARG A 95 34.13 -12.39 2.02
N MET A 96 33.14 -11.55 2.38
CA MET A 96 31.87 -12.02 2.92
C MET A 96 31.02 -12.57 1.79
N LEU A 97 30.44 -13.76 1.97
CA LEU A 97 29.56 -14.39 1.03
C LEU A 97 28.15 -14.47 1.60
N LYS A 98 27.18 -13.81 0.94
CA LYS A 98 25.77 -13.84 1.34
C LYS A 98 24.97 -14.64 0.29
N PHE A 99 24.18 -15.61 0.74
CA PHE A 99 23.33 -16.41 -0.14
C PHE A 99 22.13 -17.00 0.61
N PHE A 100 21.16 -17.51 -0.16
CA PHE A 100 20.01 -18.24 0.39
C PHE A 100 20.22 -19.75 0.19
N PRO A 101 20.32 -20.56 1.27
CA PRO A 101 20.54 -22.00 1.18
C PRO A 101 19.27 -22.78 0.77
N TYR A 102 18.17 -22.11 0.57
CA TYR A 102 16.88 -22.71 0.23
C TYR A 102 16.55 -22.56 -1.27
N PRO A 103 15.69 -23.43 -1.85
CA PRO A 103 15.26 -23.32 -3.24
C PRO A 103 14.68 -21.96 -3.58
N SER A 104 14.98 -21.45 -4.77
CA SER A 104 14.54 -20.13 -5.20
C SER A 104 13.02 -19.98 -5.32
N CYS A 105 12.30 -21.11 -5.51
CA CYS A 105 10.84 -21.10 -5.55
C CYS A 105 10.23 -20.58 -4.24
N PHE A 106 10.77 -20.97 -3.07
CA PHE A 106 10.28 -20.49 -1.77
C PHE A 106 10.62 -19.02 -1.54
N ILE A 107 11.85 -18.60 -1.84
CA ILE A 107 12.27 -17.21 -1.75
C ILE A 107 11.36 -16.31 -2.60
N ASN A 108 11.08 -16.73 -3.82
CA ASN A 108 10.19 -16.02 -4.73
C ASN A 108 8.73 -16.04 -4.27
N ALA A 109 8.27 -17.12 -3.64
CA ALA A 109 6.93 -17.19 -3.07
C ALA A 109 6.75 -16.18 -1.93
N ILE A 110 7.72 -16.05 -1.03
CA ILE A 110 7.71 -15.04 0.05
C ILE A 110 7.67 -13.62 -0.54
N ARG A 111 8.52 -13.34 -1.53
CA ARG A 111 8.51 -12.04 -2.25
C ARG A 111 7.18 -11.75 -2.92
N TYR A 112 6.56 -12.76 -3.52
CA TYR A 112 5.24 -12.64 -4.11
C TYR A 112 4.17 -12.30 -3.07
N LEU A 113 4.15 -13.02 -1.93
CA LEU A 113 3.20 -12.73 -0.85
C LEU A 113 3.38 -11.30 -0.32
N ARG A 114 4.64 -10.86 -0.16
CA ARG A 114 4.95 -9.48 0.21
C ARG A 114 4.37 -8.47 -0.78
N SER A 115 4.64 -8.64 -2.08
CA SER A 115 4.08 -7.77 -3.12
C SER A 115 2.56 -7.77 -3.09
N ARG A 116 1.95 -8.96 -2.93
CA ARG A 116 0.51 -9.12 -2.89
C ARG A 116 -0.13 -8.42 -1.69
N ALA A 117 0.49 -8.47 -0.52
CA ALA A 117 0.01 -7.78 0.66
C ALA A 117 -0.02 -6.25 0.46
N TYR A 118 1.03 -5.67 -0.14
CA TYR A 118 1.03 -4.24 -0.49
C TYR A 118 0.04 -3.90 -1.62
N GLU A 119 -0.20 -4.81 -2.57
CA GLU A 119 -1.25 -4.64 -3.59
C GLU A 119 -2.64 -4.59 -2.95
N LEU A 120 -2.93 -5.46 -1.97
CA LEU A 120 -4.19 -5.44 -1.22
C LEU A 120 -4.35 -4.11 -0.48
N LEU A 121 -3.32 -3.66 0.24
CA LEU A 121 -3.36 -2.37 0.93
C LEU A 121 -3.64 -1.21 -0.05
N ASN A 122 -3.00 -1.19 -1.22
CA ASN A 122 -3.26 -0.17 -2.25
C ASN A 122 -4.64 -0.31 -2.91
N ARG A 123 -5.25 -1.50 -2.91
CA ARG A 123 -6.59 -1.74 -3.45
C ARG A 123 -7.68 -1.24 -2.50
N TYR A 124 -7.56 -1.58 -1.23
CA TYR A 124 -8.60 -1.33 -0.23
C TYR A 124 -8.46 0.02 0.49
N ALA A 125 -7.26 0.61 0.50
CA ALA A 125 -6.99 1.86 1.20
C ALA A 125 -6.65 3.02 0.26
N PHE A 126 -6.97 4.23 0.69
CA PHE A 126 -6.51 5.46 0.06
C PHE A 126 -5.09 5.78 0.53
N SER A 127 -4.15 5.89 -0.39
CA SER A 127 -2.79 6.28 -0.05
C SER A 127 -2.62 7.79 -0.12
N ILE A 128 -2.13 8.38 0.96
CA ILE A 128 -1.83 9.80 1.08
C ILE A 128 -0.33 9.96 1.24
N LEU A 129 0.26 10.83 0.40
CA LEU A 129 1.66 11.20 0.54
C LEU A 129 1.77 12.39 1.49
N MET A 130 2.31 12.17 2.68
CA MET A 130 2.69 13.27 3.58
C MET A 130 4.08 13.77 3.17
N MET A 131 4.17 15.05 2.85
CA MET A 131 5.46 15.70 2.62
C MET A 131 5.88 16.37 3.92
N GLU A 132 6.83 15.79 4.63
CA GLU A 132 7.57 16.52 5.63
C GLU A 132 8.79 17.20 5.03
N GLN A 133 9.16 18.34 5.62
CA GLN A 133 10.27 19.17 5.15
C GLN A 133 11.55 18.33 4.98
N GLY A 134 11.86 18.12 3.73
CA GLY A 134 13.23 17.90 3.37
C GLY A 134 13.66 16.52 2.88
N HIS A 135 13.00 15.37 2.95
CA HIS A 135 13.55 14.18 2.25
C HIS A 135 12.80 12.85 2.40
N TYR A 136 11.80 12.69 3.27
CA TYR A 136 11.07 11.42 3.37
C TYR A 136 9.60 11.62 2.99
N ARG A 137 9.18 10.87 1.94
CA ARG A 137 7.76 10.76 1.59
C ARG A 137 7.18 9.63 2.42
N GLU A 138 6.60 9.94 3.54
CA GLU A 138 5.84 8.97 4.29
C GLU A 138 4.49 8.74 3.60
N LYS A 139 4.15 7.48 3.37
CA LYS A 139 2.91 7.09 2.72
C LYS A 139 1.95 6.60 3.80
N ILE A 140 0.91 7.38 4.05
CA ILE A 140 -0.15 7.01 4.98
C ILE A 140 -1.29 6.36 4.21
N TYR A 141 -1.85 5.29 4.75
CA TYR A 141 -2.99 4.60 4.18
C TYR A 141 -4.21 4.81 5.05
N ILE A 142 -5.34 5.19 4.43
CA ILE A 142 -6.64 5.30 5.07
C ILE A 142 -7.53 4.20 4.51
N LEU A 143 -7.87 3.24 5.37
CA LEU A 143 -8.74 2.12 5.06
C LEU A 143 -10.17 2.49 5.45
N PRO A 144 -11.14 2.55 4.52
CA PRO A 144 -12.54 2.73 4.81
C PRO A 144 -13.06 1.61 5.73
N GLU A 145 -13.98 1.93 6.63
CA GLU A 145 -14.55 0.97 7.58
C GLU A 145 -15.18 -0.23 6.84
N ASP A 146 -15.93 0.03 5.77
CA ASP A 146 -16.60 -1.01 4.98
C ASP A 146 -15.65 -1.97 4.27
N ASN A 147 -14.40 -1.56 4.04
CA ASN A 147 -13.39 -2.37 3.37
C ASN A 147 -12.54 -3.19 4.35
N ALA A 148 -12.59 -2.88 5.67
CA ALA A 148 -11.68 -3.44 6.66
C ALA A 148 -11.83 -4.96 6.80
N GLU A 149 -13.06 -5.46 6.87
CA GLU A 149 -13.33 -6.89 7.02
C GLU A 149 -12.79 -7.71 5.83
N GLN A 150 -13.09 -7.25 4.61
CA GLN A 150 -12.63 -7.95 3.41
C GLN A 150 -11.11 -7.89 3.26
N PHE A 151 -10.50 -6.75 3.59
CA PHE A 151 -9.05 -6.60 3.59
C PHE A 151 -8.37 -7.57 4.56
N LEU A 152 -8.83 -7.63 5.81
CA LEU A 152 -8.29 -8.55 6.82
C LEU A 152 -8.45 -10.00 6.41
N LYS A 153 -9.60 -10.39 5.84
CA LYS A 153 -9.82 -11.74 5.32
C LYS A 153 -8.82 -12.13 4.23
N GLU A 154 -8.53 -11.23 3.27
CA GLU A 154 -7.55 -11.51 2.23
C GLU A 154 -6.11 -11.56 2.78
N ILE A 155 -5.79 -10.79 3.83
CA ILE A 155 -4.51 -10.91 4.55
C ILE A 155 -4.39 -12.25 5.27
N ASP A 156 -5.46 -12.71 5.92
CA ASP A 156 -5.48 -14.03 6.58
C ASP A 156 -5.25 -15.18 5.58
N GLU A 157 -5.79 -15.05 4.35
CA GLU A 157 -5.51 -16.00 3.27
C GLU A 157 -4.03 -16.00 2.84
N LEU A 158 -3.38 -14.82 2.84
CA LEU A 158 -1.94 -14.73 2.58
C LEU A 158 -1.13 -15.33 3.73
N ASN A 159 -1.54 -15.13 4.98
CA ASN A 159 -0.88 -15.74 6.14
C ASN A 159 -0.97 -17.26 6.12
N LYS A 160 -2.11 -17.85 5.76
CA LYS A 160 -2.23 -19.31 5.57
C LYS A 160 -1.21 -19.83 4.54
N LYS A 161 -1.09 -19.15 3.40
CA LYS A 161 -0.10 -19.51 2.37
C LYS A 161 1.33 -19.34 2.86
N LEU A 162 1.59 -18.34 3.68
CA LEU A 162 2.91 -18.14 4.28
C LEU A 162 3.25 -19.28 5.25
N GLU A 163 2.29 -19.76 6.04
CA GLU A 163 2.47 -20.91 6.92
C GLU A 163 2.74 -22.20 6.11
N GLU A 164 2.03 -22.45 5.01
CA GLU A 164 2.31 -23.57 4.11
C GLU A 164 3.75 -23.51 3.59
N ILE A 165 4.23 -22.34 3.18
CA ILE A 165 5.62 -22.15 2.73
C ILE A 165 6.61 -22.42 3.86
N LYS A 166 6.34 -21.97 5.08
CA LYS A 166 7.19 -22.22 6.25
C LYS A 166 7.28 -23.72 6.56
N GLU A 167 6.17 -24.44 6.51
CA GLU A 167 6.14 -25.87 6.72
C GLU A 167 6.95 -26.62 5.66
N GLU A 168 6.78 -26.27 4.39
CA GLU A 168 7.56 -26.86 3.32
C GLU A 168 9.07 -26.55 3.46
N LEU A 169 9.43 -25.31 3.83
CA LEU A 169 10.82 -24.92 4.05
C LEU A 169 11.52 -25.74 5.15
N THR A 170 10.79 -26.17 6.19
CA THR A 170 11.36 -27.03 7.24
C THR A 170 11.72 -28.44 6.74
N THR A 171 11.15 -28.85 5.61
CA THR A 171 11.40 -30.17 5.00
C THR A 171 12.49 -30.14 3.93
N VAL A 172 13.04 -28.95 3.61
CA VAL A 172 14.09 -28.81 2.60
C VAL A 172 15.40 -29.38 3.12
N ASP A 173 15.94 -30.35 2.39
CA ASP A 173 17.26 -30.92 2.69
C ASP A 173 18.35 -29.97 2.11
N ILE A 174 19.18 -29.44 3.00
CA ILE A 174 20.32 -28.57 2.67
C ILE A 174 21.67 -29.24 2.97
N SER A 175 21.69 -30.57 3.24
CA SER A 175 22.89 -31.30 3.61
C SER A 175 24.03 -31.19 2.60
N GLU A 176 23.72 -31.16 1.29
CA GLU A 176 24.76 -30.94 0.26
C GLU A 176 25.48 -29.59 0.42
N ILE A 177 24.75 -28.54 0.85
CA ILE A 177 25.34 -27.20 1.09
C ILE A 177 26.20 -27.25 2.36
N GLU A 178 25.73 -27.91 3.42
CA GLU A 178 26.48 -28.08 4.65
C GLU A 178 27.80 -28.83 4.39
N ASP A 179 27.75 -29.95 3.67
CA ASP A 179 28.91 -30.78 3.34
C ASP A 179 29.88 -30.01 2.42
N LEU A 180 29.35 -29.20 1.52
CA LEU A 180 30.17 -28.33 0.69
C LEU A 180 30.94 -27.30 1.57
N LEU A 181 30.27 -26.61 2.48
CA LEU A 181 30.88 -25.59 3.34
C LEU A 181 31.94 -26.22 4.26
N ARG A 182 31.64 -27.40 4.85
CA ARG A 182 32.60 -28.16 5.69
C ARG A 182 33.87 -28.53 4.92
N ARG A 183 33.79 -28.92 3.64
CA ARG A 183 34.95 -29.23 2.79
C ARG A 183 35.88 -28.01 2.64
N TYR A 184 35.36 -26.81 2.72
CA TYR A 184 36.13 -25.56 2.70
C TYR A 184 36.53 -25.06 4.10
N GLY A 185 36.33 -25.86 5.17
CA GLY A 185 36.68 -25.51 6.53
C GLY A 185 35.76 -24.48 7.17
N ILE A 186 34.57 -24.27 6.63
CA ILE A 186 33.60 -23.33 7.15
C ILE A 186 32.69 -24.05 8.15
N ASP A 187 32.58 -23.50 9.37
CA ASP A 187 31.68 -24.00 10.38
C ASP A 187 30.22 -23.80 9.99
N VAL A 188 29.42 -24.86 10.10
CA VAL A 188 28.00 -24.88 9.73
C VAL A 188 27.08 -25.29 10.87
N GLU A 189 27.60 -25.45 12.10
CA GLU A 189 26.78 -25.84 13.26
C GLU A 189 25.58 -24.93 13.48
N PHE A 190 25.72 -23.63 13.15
CA PHE A 190 24.64 -22.65 13.24
C PHE A 190 23.45 -22.97 12.34
N LEU A 191 23.59 -23.79 11.28
CA LEU A 191 22.48 -24.17 10.40
C LEU A 191 21.49 -25.10 11.09
N ASN A 192 21.97 -25.97 11.99
CA ASN A 192 21.18 -26.94 12.73
C ASN A 192 20.20 -26.28 13.73
N TYR A 193 20.44 -25.03 14.11
CA TYR A 193 19.67 -24.29 15.10
C TYR A 193 18.70 -23.26 14.47
N ARG A 194 18.51 -23.28 13.15
CA ARG A 194 17.63 -22.35 12.48
C ARG A 194 16.16 -22.71 12.68
N ASP A 195 15.46 -21.90 13.42
CA ASP A 195 14.02 -22.00 13.54
C ASP A 195 13.34 -21.15 12.45
N ILE A 196 13.14 -21.75 11.27
CA ILE A 196 12.54 -21.10 10.09
C ILE A 196 11.17 -20.53 10.41
N LYS A 197 10.38 -21.20 11.24
CA LYS A 197 9.02 -20.76 11.58
C LYS A 197 9.04 -19.44 12.34
N ASN A 198 9.96 -19.31 13.28
CA ASN A 198 10.10 -18.07 14.04
C ASN A 198 10.89 -16.98 13.30
N MET A 199 11.77 -17.35 12.36
CA MET A 199 12.53 -16.38 11.55
C MET A 199 11.65 -15.61 10.56
N LEU A 200 10.66 -16.29 9.98
CA LEU A 200 9.69 -15.67 9.06
C LEU A 200 8.42 -15.31 9.84
N GLY A 201 8.32 -14.14 10.41
CA GLY A 201 7.12 -13.65 11.09
C GLY A 201 5.80 -13.92 10.34
N VAL A 202 4.74 -13.25 10.70
CA VAL A 202 3.45 -13.22 9.99
C VAL A 202 3.24 -11.86 9.33
N ILE A 203 2.28 -11.76 8.43
CA ILE A 203 1.85 -10.46 7.91
C ILE A 203 0.97 -9.82 8.99
N GLU A 204 1.48 -8.78 9.62
CA GLU A 204 0.79 -8.03 10.65
C GLU A 204 0.12 -6.79 10.06
N VAL A 205 -1.08 -6.49 10.54
CA VAL A 205 -1.84 -5.30 10.14
C VAL A 205 -2.18 -4.50 11.39
N ASP A 206 -1.75 -3.25 11.40
CA ASP A 206 -2.15 -2.30 12.42
C ASP A 206 -3.28 -1.40 11.89
N LEU A 207 -4.41 -1.41 12.58
CA LEU A 207 -5.55 -0.56 12.28
C LEU A 207 -5.80 0.39 13.46
N THR A 208 -5.51 1.67 13.25
CA THR A 208 -5.82 2.72 14.24
C THR A 208 -7.07 3.46 13.80
N PRO A 209 -8.18 3.42 14.56
CA PRO A 209 -9.42 4.12 14.21
C PRO A 209 -9.19 5.63 14.04
N ILE A 210 -9.78 6.22 13.00
CA ILE A 210 -9.75 7.67 12.79
C ILE A 210 -10.84 8.29 13.71
N LYS A 211 -10.57 8.35 15.00
CA LYS A 211 -11.43 9.02 15.99
C LYS A 211 -11.05 10.49 16.10
N LEU A 212 -11.39 11.28 15.10
CA LEU A 212 -11.04 12.71 15.11
C LEU A 212 -12.00 13.54 16.01
N GLU A 213 -13.05 12.97 16.58
CA GLU A 213 -14.04 13.75 17.35
C GLU A 213 -13.96 13.60 18.86
N GLU A 214 -13.85 12.41 19.42
CA GLU A 214 -14.02 12.21 20.88
C GLU A 214 -12.77 12.52 21.71
N SER A 215 -11.61 12.08 21.29
CA SER A 215 -10.37 12.31 22.08
C SER A 215 -9.80 13.71 21.92
N ILE A 216 -10.19 14.41 20.86
CA ILE A 216 -9.68 15.75 20.53
C ILE A 216 -10.55 16.83 21.17
N GLU A 217 -11.87 16.65 21.28
CA GLU A 217 -12.74 17.59 21.97
C GLU A 217 -12.43 17.66 23.49
N GLU A 218 -12.12 16.54 24.13
CA GLU A 218 -11.65 16.52 25.52
C GLU A 218 -10.29 17.22 25.71
N TRP A 219 -9.38 17.07 24.76
CA TRP A 219 -8.05 17.69 24.82
C TRP A 219 -8.05 19.14 24.36
N ALA A 220 -8.81 19.46 23.33
CA ALA A 220 -8.92 20.79 22.72
C ALA A 220 -9.74 21.77 23.57
N GLY A 221 -10.58 21.29 24.49
CA GLY A 221 -11.27 22.15 25.46
C GLY A 221 -10.34 23.02 26.32
N ARG A 222 -9.04 22.76 26.28
CA ARG A 222 -8.02 23.47 27.09
C ARG A 222 -7.24 24.56 26.35
N SER A 223 -7.26 24.64 25.02
CA SER A 223 -6.51 25.67 24.27
C SER A 223 -7.05 25.95 22.88
N LYS A 224 -7.43 27.21 22.61
CA LYS A 224 -7.83 27.69 21.28
C LYS A 224 -6.78 27.45 20.19
N LYS A 225 -5.48 27.48 20.54
CA LYS A 225 -4.38 27.21 19.61
C LYS A 225 -4.37 25.74 19.15
N VAL A 226 -4.65 24.80 20.04
CA VAL A 226 -4.71 23.36 19.71
C VAL A 226 -5.92 23.08 18.82
N GLN A 227 -7.08 23.69 19.09
CA GLN A 227 -8.26 23.58 18.21
C GLN A 227 -7.98 24.04 16.78
N GLN A 228 -7.33 25.22 16.64
CA GLN A 228 -6.97 25.75 15.32
C GLN A 228 -6.03 24.81 14.56
N LEU A 229 -4.99 24.33 15.25
CA LEU A 229 -4.02 23.40 14.63
C LEU A 229 -4.69 22.11 14.17
N LEU A 230 -5.63 21.58 14.95
CA LEU A 230 -6.36 20.36 14.63
C LEU A 230 -7.33 20.56 13.45
N GLU A 231 -8.03 21.70 13.41
CA GLU A 231 -8.87 22.06 12.25
C GLU A 231 -8.03 22.21 10.97
N GLU A 232 -6.85 22.84 11.06
CA GLU A 232 -5.92 22.94 9.93
C GLU A 232 -5.46 21.56 9.46
N LYS A 233 -5.08 20.65 10.38
CA LYS A 233 -4.67 19.29 10.03
C LYS A 233 -5.80 18.45 9.45
N LYS A 234 -7.03 18.58 9.98
CA LYS A 234 -8.22 17.95 9.37
C LYS A 234 -8.44 18.44 7.95
N ARG A 235 -8.35 19.74 7.69
CA ARG A 235 -8.48 20.31 6.34
C ARG A 235 -7.40 19.79 5.41
N GLU A 236 -6.16 19.77 5.86
CA GLU A 236 -5.04 19.23 5.09
C GLU A 236 -5.27 17.75 4.72
N LEU A 237 -5.78 16.95 5.65
CA LEU A 237 -6.09 15.53 5.41
C LEU A 237 -7.20 15.38 4.38
N VAL A 238 -8.33 16.09 4.55
CA VAL A 238 -9.45 16.06 3.60
C VAL A 238 -9.00 16.52 2.21
N GLN A 239 -8.20 17.59 2.13
CA GLN A 239 -7.64 18.07 0.87
C GLN A 239 -6.84 16.99 0.16
N LYS A 240 -5.95 16.29 0.87
CA LYS A 240 -5.14 15.19 0.30
C LYS A 240 -5.99 14.01 -0.14
N ILE A 241 -7.07 13.69 0.59
CA ILE A 241 -8.03 12.66 0.16
C ILE A 241 -8.70 13.10 -1.15
N LEU A 242 -9.18 14.34 -1.24
CA LEU A 242 -9.82 14.87 -2.46
C LEU A 242 -8.86 14.88 -3.66
N GLU A 243 -7.59 15.23 -3.45
CA GLU A 243 -6.56 15.13 -4.48
C GLU A 243 -6.35 13.68 -4.95
N THR A 244 -6.41 12.71 -4.01
CA THR A 244 -6.31 11.28 -4.33
C THR A 244 -7.52 10.80 -5.12
N VAL A 245 -8.73 11.20 -4.71
CA VAL A 245 -9.97 10.92 -5.46
C VAL A 245 -9.88 11.51 -6.88
N LYS A 246 -9.42 12.76 -7.03
CA LYS A 246 -9.20 13.40 -8.32
C LYS A 246 -8.25 12.58 -9.21
N LYS A 247 -7.11 12.13 -8.66
CA LYS A 247 -6.15 11.27 -9.39
C LYS A 247 -6.75 9.93 -9.81
N ARG A 248 -7.61 9.33 -9.00
CA ARG A 248 -8.31 8.08 -9.36
C ARG A 248 -9.40 8.31 -10.42
N LEU A 249 -10.05 9.46 -10.44
CA LEU A 249 -11.02 9.85 -11.45
C LEU A 249 -10.37 10.24 -12.78
N GLU A 250 -9.14 10.77 -12.77
CA GLU A 250 -8.46 11.26 -13.98
C GLU A 250 -8.45 10.27 -15.15
N PRO A 251 -8.07 8.98 -15.02
CA PRO A 251 -8.13 8.04 -16.12
C PRO A 251 -9.57 7.79 -16.60
N ILE A 252 -10.57 7.85 -15.71
CA ILE A 252 -11.98 7.63 -16.01
C ILE A 252 -12.51 8.79 -16.84
N VAL A 253 -12.29 10.04 -16.40
CA VAL A 253 -12.74 11.22 -17.13
C VAL A 253 -12.07 11.38 -18.48
N LYS A 254 -10.77 11.04 -18.62
CA LYS A 254 -10.08 10.99 -19.91
C LYS A 254 -10.70 9.97 -20.86
N ALA A 255 -11.23 8.86 -20.34
CA ALA A 255 -11.96 7.90 -21.16
C ALA A 255 -13.34 8.42 -21.57
N MET A 256 -14.04 9.15 -20.71
CA MET A 256 -15.31 9.81 -21.02
C MET A 256 -15.13 10.95 -22.05
N ASP A 257 -14.01 11.66 -21.98
CA ASP A 257 -13.63 12.70 -22.95
C ASP A 257 -13.11 12.13 -24.30
N GLY A 258 -13.08 10.79 -24.44
CA GLY A 258 -12.68 10.11 -25.68
C GLY A 258 -11.17 9.94 -25.87
N GLU A 259 -10.35 10.36 -24.90
CA GLU A 259 -8.90 10.31 -24.99
C GLU A 259 -8.31 8.90 -24.73
N ARG A 260 -9.11 8.02 -24.08
CA ARG A 260 -8.68 6.66 -23.70
C ARG A 260 -9.83 5.67 -23.69
N LYS A 261 -9.55 4.40 -24.01
CA LYS A 261 -10.52 3.31 -23.83
C LYS A 261 -10.28 2.61 -22.49
N ILE A 262 -11.29 2.58 -21.62
CA ILE A 262 -11.26 1.84 -20.36
C ILE A 262 -12.47 0.90 -20.33
N LYS A 263 -12.22 -0.36 -19.93
CA LYS A 263 -13.28 -1.34 -19.67
C LYS A 263 -13.87 -1.12 -18.27
N CYS A 264 -15.15 -1.42 -18.12
CA CYS A 264 -15.83 -1.40 -16.81
C CYS A 264 -15.82 -0.02 -16.12
N LEU A 265 -16.11 1.05 -16.90
CA LEU A 265 -16.14 2.43 -16.35
C LEU A 265 -17.18 2.58 -15.25
N LYS A 266 -18.39 2.01 -15.45
CA LYS A 266 -19.49 2.08 -14.49
C LYS A 266 -19.14 1.42 -13.18
N GLU A 267 -18.62 0.20 -13.23
CA GLU A 267 -18.24 -0.59 -12.05
C GLU A 267 -17.18 0.14 -11.23
N ARG A 268 -16.16 0.71 -11.89
CA ARG A 268 -15.11 1.47 -11.23
C ARG A 268 -15.63 2.74 -10.55
N LEU A 269 -16.58 3.43 -11.16
CA LEU A 269 -17.22 4.61 -10.56
C LEU A 269 -18.08 4.22 -9.36
N ILE A 270 -18.84 3.12 -9.45
CA ILE A 270 -19.67 2.61 -8.34
C ILE A 270 -18.77 2.20 -7.16
N GLU A 271 -17.67 1.51 -7.43
CA GLU A 271 -16.70 1.10 -6.41
C GLU A 271 -16.11 2.34 -5.71
N LEU A 272 -15.61 3.30 -6.48
CA LEU A 272 -15.08 4.55 -5.93
C LEU A 272 -16.14 5.35 -5.15
N GLN A 273 -17.39 5.36 -5.62
CA GLN A 273 -18.51 6.00 -4.92
C GLN A 273 -18.75 5.39 -3.54
N LYS A 274 -18.76 4.05 -3.46
CA LYS A 274 -18.91 3.33 -2.18
C LYS A 274 -17.77 3.67 -1.23
N GLU A 275 -16.52 3.59 -1.71
CA GLU A 275 -15.34 3.90 -0.91
C GLU A 275 -15.37 5.34 -0.37
N VAL A 276 -15.73 6.31 -1.20
CA VAL A 276 -15.80 7.73 -0.81
C VAL A 276 -16.93 7.96 0.19
N LYS A 277 -18.08 7.29 0.05
CA LYS A 277 -19.17 7.34 1.03
C LYS A 277 -18.77 6.73 2.36
N SER A 278 -18.08 5.60 2.36
CA SER A 278 -17.62 4.94 3.60
C SER A 278 -16.58 5.77 4.38
N LEU A 279 -15.88 6.69 3.70
CA LEU A 279 -15.01 7.68 4.34
C LEU A 279 -15.78 8.90 4.94
N GLY A 280 -17.11 8.95 4.80
CA GLY A 280 -17.92 10.10 5.26
C GLY A 280 -17.88 11.29 4.31
N LEU A 281 -17.47 11.10 3.06
CA LEU A 281 -17.39 12.15 2.04
C LEU A 281 -18.61 12.08 1.10
N GLU A 282 -19.84 12.01 1.66
CA GLU A 282 -21.09 11.92 0.91
C GLU A 282 -21.24 13.04 -0.13
N ALA A 283 -20.82 14.26 0.22
CA ALA A 283 -20.88 15.40 -0.71
C ALA A 283 -20.07 15.16 -1.98
N VAL A 284 -18.90 14.52 -1.89
CA VAL A 284 -18.08 14.16 -3.06
C VAL A 284 -18.74 13.06 -3.88
N ALA A 285 -19.26 12.03 -3.21
CA ALA A 285 -19.95 10.93 -3.87
C ALA A 285 -21.19 11.43 -4.66
N GLU A 286 -21.96 12.35 -4.11
CA GLU A 286 -23.18 12.86 -4.70
C GLU A 286 -22.93 13.94 -5.76
N THR A 287 -22.00 14.86 -5.52
CA THR A 287 -21.83 16.02 -6.41
C THR A 287 -20.79 15.82 -7.51
N VAL A 288 -19.88 14.84 -7.34
CA VAL A 288 -18.81 14.56 -8.31
C VAL A 288 -19.05 13.20 -8.99
N ILE A 289 -19.21 12.12 -8.21
CA ILE A 289 -19.19 10.75 -8.76
C ILE A 289 -20.56 10.33 -9.33
N SER A 290 -21.65 10.61 -8.61
CA SER A 290 -23.01 10.26 -9.08
C SER A 290 -23.35 10.84 -10.46
N PRO A 291 -23.04 12.12 -10.77
CA PRO A 291 -23.26 12.66 -12.11
C PRO A 291 -22.46 11.94 -13.21
N LEU A 292 -21.23 11.50 -12.92
CA LEU A 292 -20.43 10.73 -13.86
C LEU A 292 -21.06 9.36 -14.14
N ILE A 293 -21.60 8.69 -13.12
CA ILE A 293 -22.31 7.41 -13.27
C ILE A 293 -23.55 7.60 -14.18
N GLN A 294 -24.33 8.67 -13.96
CA GLN A 294 -25.51 8.97 -14.79
C GLN A 294 -25.14 9.16 -16.26
N VAL A 295 -24.03 9.84 -16.56
CA VAL A 295 -23.58 10.04 -17.96
C VAL A 295 -23.07 8.73 -18.59
N VAL A 296 -22.41 7.87 -17.79
CA VAL A 296 -21.97 6.55 -18.28
C VAL A 296 -23.17 5.63 -18.56
N GLU A 297 -24.24 5.73 -17.78
CA GLU A 297 -25.49 5.00 -17.97
C GLU A 297 -26.32 5.53 -19.16
N ASP A 298 -26.37 6.84 -19.29
CA ASP A 298 -27.13 7.54 -20.33
C ASP A 298 -26.29 8.70 -20.89
N PRO A 299 -25.54 8.47 -21.98
CA PRO A 299 -24.70 9.49 -22.60
C PRO A 299 -25.47 10.73 -23.08
N SER A 300 -26.78 10.66 -23.29
CA SER A 300 -27.59 11.83 -23.68
C SER A 300 -27.65 12.91 -22.61
N LYS A 301 -27.38 12.57 -21.36
CA LYS A 301 -27.34 13.48 -20.23
C LYS A 301 -26.02 14.25 -20.10
N ALA A 302 -25.03 13.97 -20.96
CA ALA A 302 -23.73 14.59 -20.87
C ALA A 302 -23.78 16.13 -20.96
N SER A 303 -24.56 16.69 -21.90
CA SER A 303 -24.71 18.14 -22.06
C SER A 303 -25.41 18.80 -20.87
N GLU A 304 -26.39 18.12 -20.25
CA GLU A 304 -27.06 18.61 -19.05
C GLU A 304 -26.13 18.61 -17.83
N VAL A 305 -25.40 17.49 -17.61
CA VAL A 305 -24.53 17.29 -16.46
C VAL A 305 -23.29 18.16 -16.55
N PHE A 306 -22.63 18.18 -17.71
CA PHE A 306 -21.35 18.88 -17.88
C PHE A 306 -21.52 20.33 -18.36
N LYS A 307 -22.74 20.75 -18.73
CA LYS A 307 -23.02 22.09 -19.25
C LYS A 307 -22.06 22.48 -20.36
N ASP A 308 -21.93 21.61 -21.36
CA ASP A 308 -21.05 21.76 -22.53
C ASP A 308 -19.54 21.82 -22.22
N SER A 309 -19.13 21.48 -20.99
CA SER A 309 -17.72 21.30 -20.62
C SER A 309 -17.29 19.84 -20.79
N LYS A 310 -15.97 19.59 -20.73
CA LYS A 310 -15.44 18.23 -20.65
C LYS A 310 -15.67 17.61 -19.27
N ALA A 311 -15.72 16.29 -19.17
CA ALA A 311 -15.84 15.58 -17.91
C ALA A 311 -14.66 15.91 -16.96
N SER A 312 -13.46 16.11 -17.50
CA SER A 312 -12.27 16.54 -16.75
C SER A 312 -12.42 17.91 -16.10
N ASP A 313 -13.02 18.86 -16.82
CA ASP A 313 -13.24 20.22 -16.32
C ASP A 313 -14.34 20.23 -15.27
N PHE A 314 -15.43 19.48 -15.48
CA PHE A 314 -16.51 19.28 -14.51
C PHE A 314 -15.97 18.76 -13.18
N VAL A 315 -15.20 17.66 -13.19
CA VAL A 315 -14.63 17.08 -11.97
C VAL A 315 -13.69 18.05 -11.27
N SER A 316 -12.81 18.72 -12.02
CA SER A 316 -11.87 19.69 -11.45
C SER A 316 -12.58 20.86 -10.79
N GLY A 317 -13.60 21.42 -11.44
CA GLY A 317 -14.41 22.53 -10.91
C GLY A 317 -15.21 22.13 -9.67
N ARG A 318 -15.81 20.92 -9.65
CA ARG A 318 -16.55 20.45 -8.47
C ARG A 318 -15.66 20.18 -7.26
N ILE A 319 -14.50 19.57 -7.47
CA ILE A 319 -13.53 19.35 -6.39
C ILE A 319 -12.99 20.70 -5.86
N ALA A 320 -12.69 21.65 -6.73
CA ALA A 320 -12.27 22.99 -6.31
C ALA A 320 -13.34 23.68 -5.45
N SER A 321 -14.62 23.66 -5.87
CA SER A 321 -15.73 24.21 -5.10
C SER A 321 -15.91 23.53 -3.73
N LEU A 322 -15.68 22.23 -3.63
CA LEU A 322 -15.71 21.49 -2.36
C LEU A 322 -14.55 21.92 -1.45
N LEU A 323 -13.35 22.09 -2.00
CA LEU A 323 -12.18 22.58 -1.24
C LEU A 323 -12.39 24.00 -0.70
N GLU A 324 -13.01 24.90 -1.47
CA GLU A 324 -13.35 26.26 -1.02
C GLU A 324 -14.40 26.28 0.08
N SER A 325 -15.27 25.25 0.16
CA SER A 325 -16.32 25.14 1.17
C SER A 325 -15.84 24.54 2.50
N LEU A 326 -14.64 23.98 2.54
CA LEU A 326 -13.98 23.43 3.73
C LEU A 326 -13.33 24.52 4.57
#